data_1bb486319168a52a8ce7b3f88a281dc1
#
_entry.id   1bb486319168a52a8ce7b3f88a281dc1
#
_cell.length_a   1.000
_cell.length_b   1.000
_cell.length_c   1.000
_cell.angle_alpha   90.00
_cell.angle_beta   90.00
_cell.angle_gamma   90.00
#
_symmetry.space_group_name_H-M   'P 1'
#
loop_
_entity.id
_entity.type
_entity.pdbx_description
1 polymer ?
#
loop_
_entity_poly.entity_id
_entity_poly.type
_entity_poly.pdbx_seq_one_letter_code
_entity_poly.pdbx_strand_id
1 'polypeptide(L)'
;MAPSSSLTRVTRLRVPVPLPLRWVNVYRIGPAEGPWLLVDTGMDTPDARAAFEAAFADWPTDRIVGLFLTHYHPDHTGLSGWLQDRLRVPVYMLAAERDLLYRTFAPDADTADQVSRYFEQHGMPSALTALIAADHQASMAVIRLASHIQGVADGHRWDLGDETWRVVLAPGHTPAQGLLLHGPSGTLLSGDHVLPRITPNISRWPGQPPDPLGQYLESLRHLQTLPLKVAWPAHGDVLTDPLGRVAEILRHHDLRLGTMEQALDAGPLTAYEVARAVFRPDLSPHQWRFAVGETLAHLEYLERRGRLAVTPTPPYKFRRVPTPDGGR
;
A
#
# COMPACT_ATOMS: atom_id res chain seq x y z
N MET A 1 -5.12 21.74 -37.73
CA MET A 1 -4.06 20.81 -37.29
C MET A 1 -4.63 20.02 -36.15
N ALA A 2 -4.83 18.71 -36.31
CA ALA A 2 -5.21 17.85 -35.18
C ALA A 2 -4.04 17.81 -34.20
N PRO A 3 -4.28 17.89 -32.87
CA PRO A 3 -3.20 17.73 -31.91
C PRO A 3 -2.61 16.31 -32.10
N SER A 4 -1.32 16.26 -32.38
CA SER A 4 -0.54 15.03 -32.30
C SER A 4 -0.86 14.37 -30.95
N SER A 5 -1.42 13.16 -30.98
CA SER A 5 -1.62 12.36 -29.78
C SER A 5 -0.24 12.02 -29.23
N SER A 6 0.28 12.88 -28.35
CA SER A 6 1.47 12.52 -27.57
C SER A 6 1.06 11.32 -26.71
N LEU A 7 1.57 10.15 -27.07
CA LEU A 7 1.37 8.95 -26.26
C LEU A 7 2.07 9.21 -24.94
N THR A 8 1.29 9.32 -23.87
CA THR A 8 1.80 9.35 -22.49
C THR A 8 2.82 8.24 -22.32
N ARG A 9 4.07 8.61 -22.05
CA ARG A 9 5.14 7.63 -21.91
C ARG A 9 5.35 7.27 -20.47
N VAL A 10 4.91 6.08 -20.12
CA VAL A 10 5.27 5.42 -18.87
C VAL A 10 6.39 4.41 -19.17
N THR A 11 7.54 4.59 -18.57
CA THR A 11 8.66 3.63 -18.68
C THR A 11 8.83 2.94 -17.34
N ARG A 12 8.87 1.61 -17.35
CA ARG A 12 9.00 0.77 -16.16
C ARG A 12 10.44 0.33 -15.97
N LEU A 13 10.95 0.48 -14.74
CA LEU A 13 12.15 -0.18 -14.25
C LEU A 13 11.73 -1.21 -13.20
N ARG A 14 12.16 -2.46 -13.33
CA ARG A 14 12.00 -3.48 -12.27
C ARG A 14 13.20 -3.41 -11.34
N VAL A 15 12.96 -3.00 -10.11
CA VAL A 15 13.99 -2.88 -9.07
C VAL A 15 13.93 -4.11 -8.17
N PRO A 16 15.01 -4.87 -8.01
CA PRO A 16 15.05 -6.03 -7.11
C PRO A 16 14.80 -5.63 -5.66
N VAL A 17 14.01 -6.45 -4.95
CA VAL A 17 13.78 -6.30 -3.51
C VAL A 17 13.95 -7.66 -2.81
N PRO A 18 14.50 -7.70 -1.58
CA PRO A 18 14.70 -8.93 -0.82
C PRO A 18 13.41 -9.43 -0.16
N LEU A 19 12.30 -9.43 -0.89
CA LEU A 19 10.97 -9.82 -0.46
C LEU A 19 10.42 -10.94 -1.36
N PRO A 20 9.40 -11.68 -0.94
CA PRO A 20 8.77 -12.72 -1.77
C PRO A 20 8.30 -12.23 -3.15
N LEU A 21 7.96 -10.95 -3.28
CA LEU A 21 7.58 -10.31 -4.53
C LEU A 21 8.75 -10.12 -5.51
N ARG A 22 10.00 -10.23 -5.03
CA ARG A 22 11.28 -10.18 -5.76
C ARG A 22 11.62 -8.84 -6.40
N TRP A 23 10.67 -8.05 -6.84
CA TRP A 23 10.87 -6.72 -7.44
C TRP A 23 9.67 -5.81 -7.20
N VAL A 24 9.95 -4.52 -7.19
CA VAL A 24 8.97 -3.45 -7.30
C VAL A 24 9.12 -2.76 -8.65
N ASN A 25 8.02 -2.35 -9.26
CA ASN A 25 8.01 -1.54 -10.45
C ASN A 25 8.17 -0.06 -10.07
N VAL A 26 9.25 0.53 -10.46
CA VAL A 26 9.50 1.97 -10.43
C VAL A 26 9.16 2.54 -11.80
N TYR A 27 8.62 3.73 -11.84
CA TYR A 27 8.21 4.35 -13.10
C TYR A 27 8.90 5.67 -13.35
N ARG A 28 9.23 5.91 -14.60
CA ARG A 28 9.56 7.22 -15.14
C ARG A 28 8.39 7.67 -16.00
N ILE A 29 7.82 8.84 -15.72
CA ILE A 29 6.70 9.44 -16.45
C ILE A 29 7.09 10.80 -17.02
N GLY A 30 6.45 11.19 -18.10
CA GLY A 30 6.66 12.42 -18.84
C GLY A 30 6.98 12.20 -20.32
N PRO A 31 7.10 13.29 -21.11
CA PRO A 31 7.32 13.22 -22.55
C PRO A 31 8.66 12.56 -22.91
N ALA A 32 8.84 12.23 -24.20
CA ALA A 32 10.03 11.51 -24.68
C ALA A 32 11.35 12.15 -24.25
N GLU A 33 11.39 13.49 -24.35
CA GLU A 33 12.58 14.28 -24.13
C GLU A 33 12.65 14.92 -22.71
N GLY A 34 11.70 14.52 -21.82
CA GLY A 34 11.56 15.12 -20.48
C GLY A 34 10.84 16.48 -20.52
N PRO A 35 10.62 17.12 -19.36
CA PRO A 35 11.07 16.69 -18.03
C PRO A 35 10.38 15.42 -17.52
N TRP A 36 11.04 14.68 -16.62
CA TRP A 36 10.53 13.43 -16.09
C TRP A 36 10.36 13.46 -14.58
N LEU A 37 9.31 12.80 -14.10
CA LEU A 37 9.13 12.46 -12.70
C LEU A 37 9.40 10.96 -12.52
N LEU A 38 10.21 10.60 -11.51
CA LEU A 38 10.33 9.23 -11.03
C LEU A 38 9.25 8.94 -10.00
N VAL A 39 8.77 7.69 -9.96
CA VAL A 39 7.73 7.24 -9.03
C VAL A 39 8.18 5.96 -8.35
N ASP A 40 8.33 6.02 -7.02
CA ASP A 40 8.86 4.99 -6.13
C ASP A 40 10.36 4.69 -6.33
N THR A 41 10.93 3.80 -5.48
CA THR A 41 12.39 3.62 -5.44
C THR A 41 12.87 2.17 -5.28
N GLY A 42 12.26 1.37 -4.45
CA GLY A 42 12.82 0.11 -3.97
C GLY A 42 13.46 0.21 -2.58
N MET A 43 14.11 -0.85 -2.15
CA MET A 43 14.88 -0.94 -0.91
C MET A 43 16.37 -0.67 -1.19
N ASP A 44 17.13 -0.17 -0.20
CA ASP A 44 18.53 0.20 -0.36
C ASP A 44 19.44 -1.04 -0.34
N THR A 45 19.51 -1.71 -1.48
CA THR A 45 20.36 -2.88 -1.72
C THR A 45 21.35 -2.60 -2.88
N PRO A 46 22.50 -3.29 -2.91
CA PRO A 46 23.44 -3.16 -4.04
C PRO A 46 22.78 -3.42 -5.40
N ASP A 47 21.92 -4.44 -5.50
CA ASP A 47 21.23 -4.80 -6.73
C ASP A 47 20.23 -3.73 -7.18
N ALA A 48 19.51 -3.11 -6.23
CA ALA A 48 18.60 -2.01 -6.52
C ALA A 48 19.36 -0.78 -7.04
N ARG A 49 20.48 -0.41 -6.41
CA ARG A 49 21.35 0.67 -6.90
C ARG A 49 21.90 0.38 -8.30
N ALA A 50 22.37 -0.85 -8.53
CA ALA A 50 22.88 -1.27 -9.85
C ALA A 50 21.81 -1.18 -10.95
N ALA A 51 20.54 -1.54 -10.62
CA ALA A 51 19.43 -1.41 -11.55
C ALA A 51 19.18 0.04 -11.96
N PHE A 52 19.24 1.00 -11.02
CA PHE A 52 19.11 2.43 -11.32
C PHE A 52 20.30 2.96 -12.13
N GLU A 53 21.54 2.61 -11.76
CA GLU A 53 22.72 3.08 -12.53
C GLU A 53 22.68 2.55 -13.98
N ALA A 54 22.22 1.32 -14.20
CA ALA A 54 21.99 0.81 -15.54
C ALA A 54 20.90 1.59 -16.30
N ALA A 55 19.80 1.94 -15.62
CA ALA A 55 18.73 2.73 -16.22
C ALA A 55 19.18 4.17 -16.55
N PHE A 56 20.04 4.77 -15.73
CA PHE A 56 20.57 6.12 -15.97
C PHE A 56 21.48 6.24 -17.19
N ALA A 57 21.99 5.12 -17.74
CA ALA A 57 22.66 5.14 -19.03
C ALA A 57 21.71 5.57 -20.17
N ASP A 58 20.41 5.21 -20.07
CA ASP A 58 19.37 5.55 -21.06
C ASP A 58 18.47 6.71 -20.60
N TRP A 59 18.53 7.08 -19.32
CA TRP A 59 17.74 8.15 -18.71
C TRP A 59 18.65 9.30 -18.26
N PRO A 60 18.91 10.31 -19.12
CA PRO A 60 19.66 11.48 -18.72
C PRO A 60 19.14 12.09 -17.43
N THR A 61 19.98 12.09 -16.37
CA THR A 61 19.55 12.45 -15.02
C THR A 61 19.21 13.92 -14.86
N ASP A 62 19.74 14.79 -15.72
CA ASP A 62 19.41 16.21 -15.79
C ASP A 62 17.98 16.50 -16.26
N ARG A 63 17.30 15.50 -16.84
CA ARG A 63 15.89 15.59 -17.22
C ARG A 63 14.93 15.14 -16.14
N ILE A 64 15.42 14.53 -15.07
CA ILE A 64 14.61 14.11 -13.92
C ILE A 64 14.43 15.31 -13.02
N VAL A 65 13.17 15.75 -12.84
CA VAL A 65 12.84 16.97 -12.08
C VAL A 65 12.31 16.69 -10.69
N GLY A 66 12.07 15.44 -10.34
CA GLY A 66 11.59 15.07 -9.01
C GLY A 66 11.40 13.57 -8.84
N LEU A 67 11.16 13.18 -7.60
CA LEU A 67 10.83 11.82 -7.20
C LEU A 67 9.53 11.86 -6.38
N PHE A 68 8.51 11.13 -6.80
CA PHE A 68 7.27 10.97 -6.05
C PHE A 68 7.23 9.58 -5.41
N LEU A 69 6.95 9.53 -4.11
CA LEU A 69 6.78 8.30 -3.33
C LEU A 69 5.29 8.07 -3.11
N THR A 70 4.79 6.91 -3.55
CA THR A 70 3.36 6.60 -3.50
C THR A 70 2.87 6.41 -2.07
N HIS A 71 3.63 5.68 -1.24
CA HIS A 71 3.31 5.40 0.16
C HIS A 71 4.57 5.00 0.97
N TYR A 72 4.42 4.85 2.30
CA TYR A 72 5.55 4.76 3.23
C TYR A 72 6.24 3.39 3.30
N HIS A 73 5.77 2.34 2.63
CA HIS A 73 6.37 1.02 2.74
C HIS A 73 7.82 0.98 2.22
N PRO A 74 8.67 0.10 2.81
CA PRO A 74 10.11 0.09 2.53
C PRO A 74 10.49 -0.14 1.07
N ASP A 75 9.76 -0.97 0.37
CA ASP A 75 10.01 -1.29 -1.04
C ASP A 75 9.60 -0.16 -2.00
N HIS A 76 8.95 0.90 -1.48
CA HIS A 76 8.64 2.12 -2.23
C HIS A 76 9.53 3.30 -1.84
N THR A 77 10.01 3.33 -0.59
CA THR A 77 10.71 4.49 -0.03
C THR A 77 12.16 4.23 0.35
N GLY A 78 12.53 2.95 0.51
CA GLY A 78 13.78 2.56 1.17
C GLY A 78 15.06 3.02 0.47
N LEU A 79 15.04 3.28 -0.83
CA LEU A 79 16.18 3.78 -1.60
C LEU A 79 16.10 5.30 -1.85
N SER A 80 15.09 6.00 -1.31
CA SER A 80 14.84 7.41 -1.61
C SER A 80 15.99 8.34 -1.21
N GLY A 81 16.71 8.05 -0.14
CA GLY A 81 17.87 8.85 0.29
C GLY A 81 19.05 8.73 -0.68
N TRP A 82 19.33 7.53 -1.18
CA TRP A 82 20.38 7.36 -2.18
C TRP A 82 20.02 8.08 -3.49
N LEU A 83 18.76 7.97 -3.95
CA LEU A 83 18.30 8.66 -5.16
C LEU A 83 18.31 10.18 -5.00
N GLN A 84 17.90 10.70 -3.83
CA GLN A 84 17.95 12.12 -3.56
C GLN A 84 19.38 12.68 -3.67
N ASP A 85 20.36 11.99 -3.08
CA ASP A 85 21.77 12.37 -3.15
C ASP A 85 22.33 12.26 -4.59
N ARG A 86 21.94 11.20 -5.30
CA ARG A 86 22.44 10.89 -6.65
C ARG A 86 21.89 11.85 -7.72
N LEU A 87 20.61 12.21 -7.61
CA LEU A 87 19.90 13.02 -8.59
C LEU A 87 19.84 14.51 -8.22
N ARG A 88 19.92 14.83 -6.92
CA ARG A 88 19.77 16.20 -6.37
C ARG A 88 18.44 16.84 -6.73
N VAL A 89 17.38 16.05 -6.74
CA VAL A 89 16.01 16.49 -7.04
C VAL A 89 15.16 16.52 -5.77
N PRO A 90 14.08 17.30 -5.73
CA PRO A 90 13.11 17.25 -4.65
C PRO A 90 12.38 15.90 -4.63
N VAL A 91 12.07 15.44 -3.40
CA VAL A 91 11.29 14.23 -3.15
C VAL A 91 9.93 14.63 -2.60
N TYR A 92 8.87 14.02 -3.11
CA TYR A 92 7.48 14.36 -2.80
C TYR A 92 6.71 13.14 -2.30
N MET A 93 5.76 13.37 -1.40
CA MET A 93 4.80 12.37 -0.91
C MET A 93 3.53 13.09 -0.45
N LEU A 94 2.37 12.42 -0.41
CA LEU A 94 1.22 13.01 0.28
C LEU A 94 1.58 13.35 1.74
N ALA A 95 1.19 14.52 2.22
CA ALA A 95 1.65 15.05 3.51
C ALA A 95 1.37 14.11 4.68
N ALA A 96 0.16 13.53 4.73
CA ALA A 96 -0.20 12.58 5.79
C ALA A 96 0.61 11.28 5.74
N GLU A 97 0.96 10.81 4.55
CA GLU A 97 1.79 9.61 4.34
C GLU A 97 3.24 9.88 4.75
N ARG A 98 3.80 11.04 4.39
CA ARG A 98 5.12 11.50 4.83
C ARG A 98 5.21 11.55 6.37
N ASP A 99 4.19 12.10 7.02
CA ASP A 99 4.18 12.23 8.48
C ASP A 99 4.11 10.84 9.15
N LEU A 100 3.41 9.89 8.53
CA LEU A 100 3.39 8.49 8.96
C LEU A 100 4.76 7.82 8.75
N LEU A 101 5.40 8.04 7.59
CA LEU A 101 6.74 7.53 7.29
C LEU A 101 7.74 7.97 8.35
N TYR A 102 7.80 9.25 8.68
CA TYR A 102 8.73 9.75 9.69
C TYR A 102 8.45 9.21 11.08
N ARG A 103 7.18 9.02 11.46
CA ARG A 103 6.83 8.38 12.75
C ARG A 103 7.19 6.90 12.80
N THR A 104 6.99 6.18 11.69
CA THR A 104 7.23 4.73 11.63
C THR A 104 8.72 4.40 11.66
N PHE A 105 9.54 5.22 11.02
CA PHE A 105 10.98 5.00 10.87
C PHE A 105 11.84 5.93 11.75
N ALA A 106 11.23 6.60 12.75
CA ALA A 106 11.99 7.36 13.73
C ALA A 106 12.96 6.44 14.50
N PRO A 107 14.20 6.90 14.80
CA PRO A 107 15.18 6.05 15.50
C PRO A 107 14.74 5.55 16.87
N ASP A 108 13.85 6.28 17.54
CA ASP A 108 13.25 5.99 18.85
C ASP A 108 11.85 5.38 18.75
N ALA A 109 11.40 5.03 17.56
CA ALA A 109 10.07 4.45 17.37
C ALA A 109 9.97 3.08 18.02
N ASP A 110 9.14 2.96 19.06
CA ASP A 110 8.76 1.68 19.71
C ASP A 110 7.74 0.89 18.86
N THR A 111 7.93 0.89 17.55
CA THR A 111 6.94 0.35 16.61
C THR A 111 6.81 -1.16 16.72
N ALA A 112 7.93 -1.88 16.88
CA ALA A 112 7.92 -3.34 16.97
C ALA A 112 7.20 -3.82 18.23
N ASP A 113 7.48 -3.20 19.38
CA ASP A 113 6.86 -3.53 20.66
C ASP A 113 5.38 -3.14 20.70
N GLN A 114 5.01 -1.99 20.12
CA GLN A 114 3.61 -1.59 20.00
C GLN A 114 2.81 -2.56 19.14
N VAL A 115 3.35 -2.99 18.02
CA VAL A 115 2.74 -4.00 17.14
C VAL A 115 2.63 -5.36 17.86
N SER A 116 3.67 -5.78 18.57
CA SER A 116 3.66 -7.03 19.35
C SER A 116 2.57 -7.02 20.40
N ARG A 117 2.53 -6.01 21.26
CA ARG A 117 1.48 -5.84 22.29
C ARG A 117 0.08 -5.80 21.68
N TYR A 118 -0.08 -5.09 20.56
CA TYR A 118 -1.37 -5.00 19.88
C TYR A 118 -1.85 -6.35 19.38
N PHE A 119 -1.00 -7.14 18.74
CA PHE A 119 -1.38 -8.47 18.27
C PHE A 119 -1.61 -9.47 19.41
N GLU A 120 -0.85 -9.41 20.50
CA GLU A 120 -1.08 -10.23 21.70
C GLU A 120 -2.44 -9.94 22.34
N GLN A 121 -2.85 -8.68 22.40
CA GLN A 121 -4.19 -8.30 22.86
C GLN A 121 -5.31 -8.88 21.98
N HIS A 122 -4.99 -9.26 20.73
CA HIS A 122 -5.90 -9.90 19.79
C HIS A 122 -5.67 -11.40 19.63
N GLY A 123 -4.96 -12.02 20.60
CA GLY A 123 -4.81 -13.45 20.74
C GLY A 123 -3.60 -14.08 20.06
N MET A 124 -2.71 -13.30 19.45
CA MET A 124 -1.48 -13.84 18.86
C MET A 124 -0.51 -14.28 19.98
N PRO A 125 0.11 -15.48 19.88
CA PRO A 125 1.09 -15.93 20.87
C PRO A 125 2.35 -15.06 20.92
N SER A 126 2.87 -14.77 22.12
CA SER A 126 4.08 -13.93 22.31
C SER A 126 5.32 -14.48 21.61
N ALA A 127 5.48 -15.79 21.53
CA ALA A 127 6.55 -16.41 20.76
C ALA A 127 6.51 -16.03 19.26
N LEU A 128 5.31 -15.89 18.70
CA LEU A 128 5.14 -15.49 17.29
C LEU A 128 5.37 -13.98 17.10
N THR A 129 4.89 -13.14 18.02
CA THR A 129 5.13 -11.69 17.94
C THR A 129 6.61 -11.35 18.10
N ALA A 130 7.37 -12.08 18.92
CA ALA A 130 8.82 -11.93 19.03
C ALA A 130 9.56 -12.24 17.71
N LEU A 131 9.14 -13.28 16.98
CA LEU A 131 9.70 -13.57 15.65
C LEU A 131 9.36 -12.48 14.62
N ILE A 132 8.14 -11.94 14.67
CA ILE A 132 7.72 -10.82 13.83
C ILE A 132 8.55 -9.56 14.11
N ALA A 133 8.83 -9.26 15.37
CA ALA A 133 9.65 -8.11 15.77
C ALA A 133 11.10 -8.24 15.27
N ALA A 134 11.69 -9.44 15.38
CA ALA A 134 13.03 -9.71 14.86
C ALA A 134 13.12 -9.55 13.34
N ASP A 135 12.11 -10.03 12.61
CA ASP A 135 12.01 -9.90 11.15
C ASP A 135 11.87 -8.44 10.71
N HIS A 136 11.10 -7.65 11.46
CA HIS A 136 10.97 -6.22 11.26
C HIS A 136 12.31 -5.49 11.41
N GLN A 137 13.06 -5.77 12.48
CA GLN A 137 14.39 -5.17 12.68
C GLN A 137 15.36 -5.48 11.56
N ALA A 138 15.35 -6.71 11.05
CA ALA A 138 16.22 -7.10 9.93
C ALA A 138 15.88 -6.31 8.65
N SER A 139 14.60 -6.02 8.41
CA SER A 139 14.18 -5.25 7.25
C SER A 139 14.56 -3.76 7.32
N MET A 140 14.79 -3.20 8.50
CA MET A 140 15.21 -1.81 8.67
C MET A 140 16.63 -1.54 8.14
N ALA A 141 17.50 -2.54 8.08
CA ALA A 141 18.89 -2.40 7.63
C ALA A 141 19.04 -2.01 6.15
N VAL A 142 18.01 -2.20 5.36
CA VAL A 142 17.97 -1.89 3.91
C VAL A 142 17.08 -0.69 3.58
N ILE A 143 16.98 0.26 4.52
CA ILE A 143 16.19 1.48 4.37
C ILE A 143 17.09 2.70 4.53
N ARG A 144 17.17 3.54 3.49
CA ARG A 144 17.80 4.83 3.49
C ARG A 144 16.82 5.87 2.95
N LEU A 145 16.13 6.54 3.85
CA LEU A 145 15.11 7.54 3.51
C LEU A 145 15.75 8.86 3.06
N ALA A 146 15.05 9.57 2.17
CA ALA A 146 15.38 10.93 1.81
C ALA A 146 15.39 11.83 3.04
N SER A 147 16.40 12.71 3.12
CA SER A 147 16.58 13.62 4.26
C SER A 147 15.48 14.67 4.34
N HIS A 148 14.90 15.02 3.20
CA HIS A 148 13.80 15.97 3.12
C HIS A 148 12.78 15.50 2.08
N ILE A 149 11.52 15.31 2.51
CA ILE A 149 10.39 14.95 1.67
C ILE A 149 9.37 16.08 1.75
N GLN A 150 9.01 16.66 0.61
CA GLN A 150 7.99 17.69 0.52
C GLN A 150 6.59 17.06 0.56
N GLY A 151 5.75 17.51 1.50
CA GLY A 151 4.36 17.08 1.56
C GLY A 151 3.54 17.76 0.48
N VAL A 152 2.82 16.98 -0.32
CA VAL A 152 1.83 17.48 -1.27
C VAL A 152 0.41 17.09 -0.84
N ALA A 153 -0.60 17.76 -1.39
CA ALA A 153 -2.01 17.46 -1.13
C ALA A 153 -2.60 16.58 -2.25
N ASP A 154 -3.76 16.00 -1.99
CA ASP A 154 -4.61 15.43 -3.03
C ASP A 154 -4.90 16.47 -4.12
N GLY A 155 -4.91 16.04 -5.37
CA GLY A 155 -5.08 16.93 -6.51
C GLY A 155 -3.83 17.71 -6.93
N HIS A 156 -2.69 17.59 -6.22
CA HIS A 156 -1.43 18.20 -6.66
C HIS A 156 -1.07 17.75 -8.08
N ARG A 157 -0.50 18.66 -8.86
CA ARG A 157 -0.21 18.44 -10.29
C ARG A 157 1.26 18.66 -10.60
N TRP A 158 1.77 17.82 -11.50
CA TRP A 158 3.04 18.05 -12.19
C TRP A 158 2.77 18.29 -13.67
N ASP A 159 3.20 19.45 -14.15
CA ASP A 159 3.24 19.74 -15.58
C ASP A 159 4.60 19.31 -16.12
N LEU A 160 4.61 18.21 -16.85
CA LEU A 160 5.78 17.60 -17.45
C LEU A 160 5.73 17.84 -18.97
N GLY A 161 6.17 19.02 -19.39
CA GLY A 161 6.04 19.45 -20.78
C GLY A 161 4.57 19.70 -21.16
N ASP A 162 4.04 18.89 -22.08
CA ASP A 162 2.65 18.91 -22.52
C ASP A 162 1.74 17.92 -21.76
N GLU A 163 2.30 17.16 -20.80
CA GLU A 163 1.58 16.22 -19.95
C GLU A 163 1.33 16.77 -18.56
N THR A 164 0.11 16.63 -18.04
CA THR A 164 -0.23 16.97 -16.65
C THR A 164 -0.63 15.70 -15.91
N TRP A 165 0.14 15.36 -14.86
CA TRP A 165 -0.16 14.27 -13.96
C TRP A 165 -0.70 14.80 -12.64
N ARG A 166 -1.78 14.17 -12.13
CA ARG A 166 -2.44 14.58 -10.90
C ARG A 166 -2.34 13.50 -9.83
N VAL A 167 -2.04 13.90 -8.59
CA VAL A 167 -2.16 13.01 -7.43
C VAL A 167 -3.62 12.71 -7.15
N VAL A 168 -3.91 11.45 -6.84
CA VAL A 168 -5.21 10.97 -6.36
C VAL A 168 -4.98 10.26 -5.03
N LEU A 169 -5.60 10.77 -3.97
CA LEU A 169 -5.58 10.13 -2.66
C LEU A 169 -6.37 8.83 -2.70
N ALA A 170 -5.76 7.73 -2.28
CA ALA A 170 -6.34 6.39 -2.26
C ALA A 170 -6.02 5.67 -0.94
N PRO A 171 -6.78 5.97 0.14
CA PRO A 171 -6.55 5.36 1.44
C PRO A 171 -6.99 3.89 1.47
N GLY A 172 -6.45 3.13 2.42
CA GLY A 172 -6.81 1.76 2.74
C GLY A 172 -5.63 0.83 2.88
N HIS A 173 -4.82 0.63 1.84
CA HIS A 173 -3.55 -0.10 1.93
C HIS A 173 -2.57 0.60 2.88
N THR A 174 -2.47 1.91 2.74
CA THR A 174 -1.94 2.82 3.75
C THR A 174 -2.94 3.97 3.98
N PRO A 175 -2.81 4.75 5.05
CA PRO A 175 -3.76 5.82 5.37
C PRO A 175 -3.90 6.91 4.30
N ALA A 176 -2.84 7.16 3.51
CA ALA A 176 -2.84 8.24 2.53
C ALA A 176 -1.98 7.92 1.30
N GLN A 177 -2.13 6.72 0.73
CA GLN A 177 -1.44 6.39 -0.52
C GLN A 177 -1.80 7.38 -1.63
N GLY A 178 -0.78 7.87 -2.34
CA GLY A 178 -0.93 8.73 -3.50
C GLY A 178 -0.77 7.95 -4.80
N LEU A 179 -1.79 7.99 -5.66
CA LEU A 179 -1.73 7.48 -7.03
C LEU A 179 -1.45 8.62 -7.98
N LEU A 180 -0.98 8.34 -9.21
CA LEU A 180 -0.81 9.36 -10.24
C LEU A 180 -1.70 9.07 -11.44
N LEU A 181 -2.54 10.05 -11.79
CA LEU A 181 -3.49 9.98 -12.89
C LEU A 181 -3.12 10.97 -14.01
N HIS A 182 -2.97 10.44 -15.22
CA HIS A 182 -3.01 11.23 -16.43
C HIS A 182 -4.40 11.13 -17.07
N GLY A 183 -5.24 12.15 -16.82
CA GLY A 183 -6.64 12.15 -17.21
C GLY A 183 -6.88 11.99 -18.72
N PRO A 184 -6.19 12.72 -19.60
CA PRO A 184 -6.42 12.64 -21.04
C PRO A 184 -6.22 11.23 -21.64
N SER A 185 -5.25 10.46 -21.16
CA SER A 185 -5.04 9.07 -21.62
C SER A 185 -5.82 8.03 -20.82
N GLY A 186 -6.33 8.37 -19.64
CA GLY A 186 -6.90 7.39 -18.69
C GLY A 186 -5.85 6.47 -18.08
N THR A 187 -4.61 6.94 -17.94
CA THR A 187 -3.49 6.17 -17.38
C THR A 187 -3.36 6.44 -15.87
N LEU A 188 -3.31 5.37 -15.07
CA LEU A 188 -3.12 5.43 -13.62
C LEU A 188 -1.83 4.70 -13.23
N LEU A 189 -0.95 5.34 -12.45
CA LEU A 189 0.03 4.62 -11.66
C LEU A 189 -0.63 4.27 -10.33
N SER A 190 -0.92 2.97 -10.15
CA SER A 190 -1.80 2.52 -9.05
C SER A 190 -1.05 2.15 -7.77
N GLY A 191 0.29 2.25 -7.74
CA GLY A 191 1.06 1.80 -6.59
C GLY A 191 0.63 0.40 -6.15
N ASP A 192 0.37 0.24 -4.85
CA ASP A 192 -0.15 -1.00 -4.29
C ASP A 192 -1.68 -0.99 -4.11
N HIS A 193 -2.37 0.02 -4.63
CA HIS A 193 -3.82 0.13 -4.44
C HIS A 193 -4.62 -0.84 -5.32
N VAL A 194 -4.18 -1.07 -6.56
CA VAL A 194 -4.79 -2.04 -7.48
C VAL A 194 -3.69 -2.90 -8.10
N LEU A 195 -3.65 -4.18 -7.71
CA LEU A 195 -2.65 -5.16 -8.16
C LEU A 195 -3.30 -6.22 -9.07
N PRO A 196 -2.56 -6.77 -10.08
CA PRO A 196 -3.16 -7.59 -11.12
C PRO A 196 -3.59 -8.99 -10.67
N ARG A 197 -2.88 -9.60 -9.73
CA ARG A 197 -3.10 -11.02 -9.36
C ARG A 197 -3.48 -11.22 -7.91
N ILE A 198 -2.85 -10.46 -7.01
CA ILE A 198 -3.14 -10.50 -5.58
C ILE A 198 -3.99 -9.31 -5.18
N THR A 199 -4.69 -9.39 -4.07
CA THR A 199 -5.26 -8.22 -3.42
C THR A 199 -4.18 -7.56 -2.57
N PRO A 200 -4.12 -6.22 -2.50
CA PRO A 200 -3.28 -5.55 -1.52
C PRO A 200 -3.64 -6.01 -0.11
N ASN A 201 -2.66 -6.07 0.76
CA ASN A 201 -2.93 -6.32 2.17
C ASN A 201 -3.54 -5.04 2.80
N ILE A 202 -4.74 -5.14 3.33
CA ILE A 202 -5.43 -4.08 4.06
C ILE A 202 -5.42 -4.44 5.53
N SER A 203 -4.49 -3.86 6.27
CA SER A 203 -4.24 -4.20 7.66
C SER A 203 -4.67 -3.10 8.63
N ARG A 204 -5.11 -3.52 9.81
CA ARG A 204 -5.31 -2.64 10.95
C ARG A 204 -4.04 -2.60 11.80
N TRP A 205 -3.39 -1.45 11.87
CA TRP A 205 -2.18 -1.23 12.64
C TRP A 205 -2.43 -0.32 13.85
N PRO A 206 -1.72 -0.50 14.97
CA PRO A 206 -1.81 0.42 16.09
C PRO A 206 -1.40 1.84 15.67
N GLY A 207 -2.07 2.85 16.25
CA GLY A 207 -1.76 4.26 15.97
C GLY A 207 -2.17 4.79 14.59
N GLN A 208 -2.73 3.96 13.72
CA GLN A 208 -3.26 4.39 12.41
C GLN A 208 -4.77 4.68 12.47
N PRO A 209 -5.29 5.47 11.51
CA PRO A 209 -6.72 5.74 11.42
C PRO A 209 -7.57 4.46 11.41
N PRO A 210 -8.75 4.49 12.00
CA PRO A 210 -9.65 3.34 12.04
C PRO A 210 -10.31 3.07 10.67
N ASP A 211 -10.91 1.86 10.54
CA ASP A 211 -11.66 1.40 9.36
C ASP A 211 -10.87 1.42 8.04
N PRO A 212 -9.62 0.87 8.01
CA PRO A 212 -8.83 0.87 6.78
C PRO A 212 -9.53 0.13 5.62
N LEU A 213 -10.28 -0.93 5.92
CA LEU A 213 -11.04 -1.63 4.88
C LEU A 213 -12.19 -0.77 4.33
N GLY A 214 -12.92 -0.06 5.18
CA GLY A 214 -13.97 0.85 4.72
C GLY A 214 -13.43 1.94 3.83
N GLN A 215 -12.31 2.55 4.22
CA GLN A 215 -11.59 3.55 3.41
C GLN A 215 -11.13 2.96 2.07
N TYR A 216 -10.59 1.74 2.07
CA TYR A 216 -10.16 1.05 0.85
C TYR A 216 -11.32 0.79 -0.12
N LEU A 217 -12.42 0.23 0.38
CA LEU A 217 -13.59 -0.04 -0.44
C LEU A 217 -14.22 1.24 -1.03
N GLU A 218 -14.19 2.34 -0.28
CA GLU A 218 -14.65 3.64 -0.76
C GLU A 218 -13.73 4.20 -1.83
N SER A 219 -12.40 4.15 -1.62
CA SER A 219 -11.44 4.61 -2.62
C SER A 219 -11.49 3.78 -3.92
N LEU A 220 -11.71 2.46 -3.83
CA LEU A 220 -11.95 1.63 -5.02
C LEU A 220 -13.21 2.05 -5.79
N ARG A 221 -14.32 2.36 -5.08
CA ARG A 221 -15.54 2.88 -5.72
C ARG A 221 -15.29 4.24 -6.36
N HIS A 222 -14.46 5.09 -5.72
CA HIS A 222 -14.05 6.35 -6.34
C HIS A 222 -13.29 6.11 -7.64
N LEU A 223 -12.35 5.15 -7.70
CA LEU A 223 -11.66 4.82 -8.94
C LEU A 223 -12.61 4.39 -10.07
N GLN A 224 -13.75 3.76 -9.76
CA GLN A 224 -14.75 3.39 -10.77
C GLN A 224 -15.41 4.62 -11.42
N THR A 225 -15.35 5.79 -10.82
CA THR A 225 -15.87 7.05 -11.40
C THR A 225 -14.88 7.74 -12.32
N LEU A 226 -13.62 7.29 -12.37
CA LEU A 226 -12.57 7.88 -13.19
C LEU A 226 -12.51 7.22 -14.58
N PRO A 227 -12.10 7.94 -15.63
CA PRO A 227 -12.04 7.41 -16.99
C PRO A 227 -10.78 6.54 -17.23
N LEU A 228 -10.58 5.52 -16.38
CA LEU A 228 -9.40 4.67 -16.42
C LEU A 228 -9.44 3.71 -17.61
N LYS A 229 -8.32 3.62 -18.35
CA LYS A 229 -8.11 2.70 -19.47
C LYS A 229 -6.97 1.71 -19.20
N VAL A 230 -5.96 2.14 -18.46
CA VAL A 230 -4.79 1.32 -18.13
C VAL A 230 -4.28 1.69 -16.75
N ALA A 231 -3.83 0.69 -15.97
CA ALA A 231 -3.15 0.94 -14.71
C ALA A 231 -1.79 0.24 -14.68
N TRP A 232 -0.81 0.94 -14.11
CA TRP A 232 0.57 0.51 -13.93
C TRP A 232 0.81 0.30 -12.44
N PRO A 233 0.73 -0.95 -11.95
CA PRO A 233 0.85 -1.28 -10.53
C PRO A 233 2.31 -1.39 -10.10
N ALA A 234 2.59 -1.18 -8.82
CA ALA A 234 3.94 -1.35 -8.29
C ALA A 234 4.41 -2.82 -8.30
N HIS A 235 3.49 -3.77 -8.29
CA HIS A 235 3.81 -5.19 -8.40
C HIS A 235 3.00 -5.87 -9.50
N GLY A 236 3.70 -6.70 -10.29
CA GLY A 236 3.10 -7.45 -11.39
C GLY A 236 3.10 -6.70 -12.72
N ASP A 237 2.21 -7.11 -13.63
CA ASP A 237 2.14 -6.56 -14.97
C ASP A 237 1.04 -5.49 -15.10
N VAL A 238 1.10 -4.75 -16.20
CA VAL A 238 0.14 -3.68 -16.53
C VAL A 238 -1.28 -4.23 -16.64
N LEU A 239 -2.22 -3.49 -16.10
CA LEU A 239 -3.66 -3.79 -16.15
C LEU A 239 -4.29 -3.06 -17.35
N THR A 240 -4.78 -3.81 -18.32
CA THR A 240 -5.51 -3.29 -19.48
C THR A 240 -7.01 -3.16 -19.23
N ASP A 241 -7.52 -3.75 -18.14
CA ASP A 241 -8.87 -3.57 -17.63
C ASP A 241 -8.83 -3.25 -16.12
N PRO A 242 -8.43 -2.04 -15.73
CA PRO A 242 -8.33 -1.67 -14.31
C PRO A 242 -9.68 -1.64 -13.60
N LEU A 243 -10.77 -1.28 -14.30
CA LEU A 243 -12.10 -1.22 -13.69
C LEU A 243 -12.70 -2.60 -13.45
N GLY A 244 -12.48 -3.56 -14.36
CA GLY A 244 -12.81 -4.96 -14.15
C GLY A 244 -12.06 -5.53 -12.94
N ARG A 245 -10.76 -5.20 -12.82
CA ARG A 245 -9.96 -5.63 -11.66
C ARG A 245 -10.44 -5.01 -10.34
N VAL A 246 -10.81 -3.74 -10.32
CA VAL A 246 -11.43 -3.10 -9.15
C VAL A 246 -12.71 -3.82 -8.73
N ALA A 247 -13.57 -4.18 -9.68
CA ALA A 247 -14.79 -4.93 -9.39
C ALA A 247 -14.51 -6.33 -8.80
N GLU A 248 -13.47 -7.01 -9.28
CA GLU A 248 -13.00 -8.28 -8.70
C GLU A 248 -12.52 -8.14 -7.26
N ILE A 249 -11.74 -7.10 -6.96
CA ILE A 249 -11.23 -6.83 -5.61
C ILE A 249 -12.39 -6.51 -4.65
N LEU A 250 -13.35 -5.69 -5.06
CA LEU A 250 -14.56 -5.41 -4.27
C LEU A 250 -15.30 -6.70 -3.91
N ARG A 251 -15.55 -7.58 -4.90
CA ARG A 251 -16.20 -8.88 -4.69
C ARG A 251 -15.38 -9.80 -3.79
N HIS A 252 -14.05 -9.81 -3.91
CA HIS A 252 -13.17 -10.57 -3.03
C HIS A 252 -13.36 -10.18 -1.57
N HIS A 253 -13.41 -8.89 -1.26
CA HIS A 253 -13.61 -8.42 0.13
C HIS A 253 -15.02 -8.75 0.64
N ASP A 254 -16.05 -8.68 -0.19
CA ASP A 254 -17.40 -9.12 0.20
C ASP A 254 -17.43 -10.60 0.61
N LEU A 255 -16.79 -11.47 -0.17
CA LEU A 255 -16.66 -12.89 0.15
C LEU A 255 -15.82 -13.12 1.42
N ARG A 256 -14.72 -12.39 1.57
CA ARG A 256 -13.83 -12.49 2.72
C ARG A 256 -14.56 -12.08 4.02
N LEU A 257 -15.33 -10.99 3.99
CA LEU A 257 -16.16 -10.55 5.10
C LEU A 257 -17.16 -11.64 5.53
N GLY A 258 -17.84 -12.26 4.57
CA GLY A 258 -18.74 -13.37 4.84
C GLY A 258 -18.04 -14.57 5.48
N THR A 259 -16.86 -14.94 4.98
CA THR A 259 -16.06 -16.05 5.54
C THR A 259 -15.61 -15.77 6.97
N MET A 260 -15.14 -14.57 7.26
CA MET A 260 -14.71 -14.19 8.62
C MET A 260 -15.89 -14.11 9.60
N GLU A 261 -17.04 -13.66 9.14
CA GLU A 261 -18.25 -13.63 9.96
C GLU A 261 -18.76 -15.05 10.27
N GLN A 262 -18.72 -15.98 9.29
CA GLN A 262 -19.07 -17.38 9.49
C GLN A 262 -18.14 -18.11 10.48
N ALA A 263 -16.86 -17.74 10.54
CA ALA A 263 -15.94 -18.30 11.53
C ALA A 263 -16.38 -18.04 12.99
N LEU A 264 -17.24 -17.04 13.21
CA LEU A 264 -17.79 -16.67 14.52
C LEU A 264 -19.13 -17.37 14.85
N ASP A 265 -19.65 -18.26 13.99
CA ASP A 265 -20.93 -18.93 14.22
C ASP A 265 -20.90 -19.89 15.43
N ALA A 266 -19.71 -20.46 15.74
CA ALA A 266 -19.53 -21.36 16.87
C ALA A 266 -19.30 -20.63 18.20
N GLY A 267 -19.12 -19.32 18.21
CA GLY A 267 -18.92 -18.50 19.39
C GLY A 267 -17.87 -17.40 19.23
N PRO A 268 -17.57 -16.68 20.32
CA PRO A 268 -16.62 -15.57 20.30
C PRO A 268 -15.17 -16.05 20.07
N LEU A 269 -14.46 -15.47 19.10
CA LEU A 269 -13.05 -15.73 18.78
C LEU A 269 -12.23 -14.44 18.81
N THR A 270 -10.93 -14.58 19.09
CA THR A 270 -9.94 -13.53 18.87
C THR A 270 -9.65 -13.37 17.38
N ALA A 271 -9.05 -12.24 16.98
CA ALA A 271 -8.68 -12.07 15.58
C ALA A 271 -7.65 -13.12 15.10
N TYR A 272 -6.74 -13.54 15.95
CA TYR A 272 -5.80 -14.62 15.64
C TYR A 272 -6.51 -15.96 15.42
N GLU A 273 -7.50 -16.31 16.23
CA GLU A 273 -8.30 -17.53 16.06
C GLU A 273 -9.11 -17.50 14.77
N VAL A 274 -9.71 -16.35 14.42
CA VAL A 274 -10.40 -16.14 13.12
C VAL A 274 -9.39 -16.28 11.97
N ALA A 275 -8.22 -15.65 12.07
CA ALA A 275 -7.19 -15.77 11.04
C ALA A 275 -6.77 -17.23 10.82
N ARG A 276 -6.61 -18.02 11.89
CA ARG A 276 -6.30 -19.45 11.80
C ARG A 276 -7.40 -20.28 11.14
N ALA A 277 -8.64 -19.87 11.26
CA ALA A 277 -9.77 -20.55 10.62
C ALA A 277 -9.89 -20.21 9.12
N VAL A 278 -9.40 -19.03 8.71
CA VAL A 278 -9.62 -18.49 7.35
C VAL A 278 -8.39 -18.62 6.44
N PHE A 279 -7.19 -18.52 7.01
CA PHE A 279 -5.94 -18.61 6.25
C PHE A 279 -5.30 -20.00 6.39
N ARG A 280 -4.43 -20.34 5.45
CA ARG A 280 -3.67 -21.60 5.51
C ARG A 280 -2.79 -21.66 6.76
N PRO A 281 -2.53 -22.84 7.33
CA PRO A 281 -1.83 -22.96 8.60
C PRO A 281 -0.29 -22.81 8.52
N ASP A 282 0.29 -22.94 7.34
CA ASP A 282 1.74 -22.97 7.07
C ASP A 282 2.33 -21.58 6.75
N LEU A 283 1.75 -20.51 7.30
CA LEU A 283 2.26 -19.17 7.13
C LEU A 283 3.55 -18.94 7.91
N SER A 284 4.51 -18.22 7.30
CA SER A 284 5.69 -17.72 8.03
C SER A 284 5.29 -16.66 9.06
N PRO A 285 6.16 -16.34 10.05
CA PRO A 285 5.89 -15.26 11.00
C PRO A 285 5.53 -13.93 10.32
N HIS A 286 6.24 -13.56 9.27
CA HIS A 286 5.95 -12.39 8.45
C HIS A 286 4.55 -12.43 7.82
N GLN A 287 4.15 -13.57 7.28
CA GLN A 287 2.82 -13.75 6.68
C GLN A 287 1.71 -13.74 7.74
N TRP A 288 1.95 -14.29 8.94
CA TRP A 288 1.00 -14.22 10.04
C TRP A 288 0.72 -12.77 10.48
N ARG A 289 1.73 -11.90 10.47
CA ARG A 289 1.55 -10.47 10.73
C ARG A 289 0.50 -9.84 9.80
N PHE A 290 0.60 -10.14 8.51
CA PHE A 290 -0.36 -9.64 7.51
C PHE A 290 -1.73 -10.30 7.65
N ALA A 291 -1.80 -11.61 7.86
CA ALA A 291 -3.06 -12.34 8.02
C ALA A 291 -3.88 -11.83 9.20
N VAL A 292 -3.23 -11.58 10.36
CA VAL A 292 -3.93 -11.05 11.55
C VAL A 292 -4.27 -9.58 11.37
N GLY A 293 -3.39 -8.77 10.79
CA GLY A 293 -3.69 -7.37 10.47
C GLY A 293 -4.88 -7.22 9.51
N GLU A 294 -4.94 -8.06 8.46
CA GLU A 294 -6.06 -8.13 7.52
C GLU A 294 -7.34 -8.58 8.22
N THR A 295 -7.26 -9.62 9.06
CA THR A 295 -8.41 -10.08 9.85
C THR A 295 -8.96 -8.97 10.72
N LEU A 296 -8.09 -8.24 11.43
CA LEU A 296 -8.49 -7.11 12.26
C LEU A 296 -9.19 -6.01 11.47
N ALA A 297 -8.69 -5.67 10.28
CA ALA A 297 -9.33 -4.69 9.41
C ALA A 297 -10.74 -5.10 8.99
N HIS A 298 -10.95 -6.40 8.68
CA HIS A 298 -12.27 -6.94 8.32
C HIS A 298 -13.21 -7.03 9.53
N LEU A 299 -12.73 -7.46 10.69
CA LEU A 299 -13.55 -7.55 11.91
C LEU A 299 -13.93 -6.14 12.42
N GLU A 300 -13.03 -5.16 12.38
CA GLU A 300 -13.34 -3.76 12.70
C GLU A 300 -14.38 -3.19 11.73
N TYR A 301 -14.25 -3.49 10.44
CA TYR A 301 -15.25 -3.07 9.43
C TYR A 301 -16.64 -3.60 9.74
N LEU A 302 -16.78 -4.88 10.14
CA LEU A 302 -18.06 -5.50 10.53
C LEU A 302 -18.57 -4.94 11.86
N GLU A 303 -17.70 -4.73 12.84
CA GLU A 303 -18.04 -4.17 14.14
C GLU A 303 -18.60 -2.76 14.00
N ARG A 304 -17.93 -1.89 13.26
CA ARG A 304 -18.39 -0.51 12.99
C ARG A 304 -19.74 -0.43 12.29
N ARG A 305 -20.14 -1.50 11.60
CA ARG A 305 -21.47 -1.62 10.95
C ARG A 305 -22.48 -2.37 11.77
N GLY A 306 -22.19 -2.62 13.06
CA GLY A 306 -23.08 -3.25 14.02
C GLY A 306 -23.33 -4.75 13.76
N ARG A 307 -22.53 -5.39 12.88
CA ARG A 307 -22.64 -6.84 12.60
C ARG A 307 -21.92 -7.69 13.65
N LEU A 308 -20.86 -7.15 14.23
CA LEU A 308 -20.10 -7.78 15.32
C LEU A 308 -20.08 -6.89 16.56
N ALA A 309 -19.84 -7.54 17.71
CA ALA A 309 -19.48 -6.88 18.96
C ALA A 309 -18.15 -7.44 19.46
N VAL A 310 -17.36 -6.61 20.15
CA VAL A 310 -16.06 -6.96 20.71
C VAL A 310 -16.10 -6.91 22.24
N THR A 311 -15.34 -7.78 22.92
CA THR A 311 -15.23 -7.77 24.38
C THR A 311 -14.51 -6.48 24.86
N PRO A 312 -14.85 -5.94 26.04
CA PRO A 312 -14.26 -4.67 26.50
C PRO A 312 -12.80 -4.79 26.99
N THR A 313 -12.30 -6.00 27.21
CA THR A 313 -10.96 -6.26 27.76
C THR A 313 -10.22 -7.31 26.96
N PRO A 314 -8.86 -7.23 26.83
CA PRO A 314 -8.07 -8.24 26.17
C PRO A 314 -8.05 -9.60 26.95
N PRO A 315 -7.86 -10.74 26.25
CA PRO A 315 -7.77 -10.78 24.78
C PRO A 315 -9.12 -10.43 24.16
N TYR A 316 -9.11 -9.47 23.21
CA TYR A 316 -10.31 -9.02 22.53
C TYR A 316 -10.90 -10.15 21.70
N LYS A 317 -12.19 -10.46 21.95
CA LYS A 317 -12.95 -11.47 21.20
C LYS A 317 -14.10 -10.82 20.48
N PHE A 318 -14.29 -11.19 19.24
CA PHE A 318 -15.39 -10.77 18.39
C PHE A 318 -16.50 -11.82 18.41
N ARG A 319 -17.75 -11.38 18.35
CA ARG A 319 -18.93 -12.25 18.23
C ARG A 319 -19.96 -11.61 17.31
N ARG A 320 -20.76 -12.42 16.68
CA ARG A 320 -21.89 -11.91 15.87
C ARG A 320 -22.93 -11.21 16.77
N VAL A 321 -23.45 -10.11 16.26
CA VAL A 321 -24.64 -9.49 16.81
C VAL A 321 -25.83 -10.17 16.19
N PRO A 322 -26.80 -10.71 16.98
CA PRO A 322 -28.00 -11.27 16.42
C PRO A 322 -28.71 -10.22 15.55
N THR A 323 -28.99 -10.55 14.29
CA THR A 323 -29.89 -9.73 13.49
C THR A 323 -31.24 -9.77 14.19
N PRO A 324 -31.91 -8.61 14.47
CA PRO A 324 -33.28 -8.66 14.91
C PRO A 324 -34.06 -9.47 13.87
N ASP A 325 -34.74 -10.54 14.31
CA ASP A 325 -35.57 -11.35 13.44
C ASP A 325 -36.45 -10.39 12.63
N GLY A 326 -36.23 -10.36 11.32
CA GLY A 326 -37.13 -9.70 10.41
C GLY A 326 -38.50 -10.33 10.65
N GLY A 327 -39.36 -9.60 11.37
CA GLY A 327 -40.73 -10.05 11.57
C GLY A 327 -41.32 -10.49 10.25
N ARG A 328 -41.76 -11.75 10.23
CA ARG A 328 -42.54 -12.36 9.16
C ARG A 328 -43.80 -11.57 8.89
#